data_588327e90dda4f929d8e0ee7722ef9e9
#
_entry.id   588327e90dda4f929d8e0ee7722ef9e9
#
_cell.length_a   1.000
_cell.length_b   1.000
_cell.length_c   1.000
_cell.angle_alpha   90.00
_cell.angle_beta   90.00
_cell.angle_gamma   90.00
#
_symmetry.space_group_name_H-M   'P 1'
#
loop_
_entity.id
_entity.type
_entity.pdbx_description
1 polymer ?
#
loop_
_entity_poly.entity_id
_entity_poly.type
_entity_poly.pdbx_seq_one_letter_code
_entity_poly.pdbx_strand_id
1 'polypeptide(L)'
;MYLILICVVGGLVLLFGLLRMRQLRNRRELEEHSIDADSLRELMEKNADILLFDVRQPLDLLAHSEIIPGAKRLPPKEVLHEASLSPKEKESVIYCTCVSQSTSRMILERALKLNFTKIKFLKGGLDAWKAKGYPVERYTTPFHLDTA
;
A
#
# COMPACT_ATOMS: atom_id res chain seq x y z
N MET A 1 25.24 -42.29 -2.08
CA MET A 1 25.70 -40.87 -2.02
C MET A 1 25.04 -40.02 -3.12
N TYR A 2 25.10 -40.42 -4.39
CA TYR A 2 24.47 -39.66 -5.52
C TYR A 2 22.95 -39.53 -5.44
N LEU A 3 22.23 -40.55 -5.00
CA LEU A 3 20.76 -40.50 -4.84
C LEU A 3 20.30 -39.41 -3.85
N ILE A 4 21.02 -39.29 -2.73
CA ILE A 4 20.73 -38.28 -1.70
C ILE A 4 20.98 -36.88 -2.30
N LEU A 5 22.04 -36.69 -3.05
CA LEU A 5 22.37 -35.43 -3.70
C LEU A 5 21.31 -35.02 -4.72
N ILE A 6 20.82 -35.96 -5.53
CA ILE A 6 19.74 -35.73 -6.50
C ILE A 6 18.44 -35.33 -5.79
N CYS A 7 18.08 -36.02 -4.71
CA CYS A 7 16.89 -35.66 -3.93
C CYS A 7 16.99 -34.28 -3.30
N VAL A 8 18.16 -33.90 -2.78
CA VAL A 8 18.37 -32.56 -2.19
C VAL A 8 18.28 -31.48 -3.25
N VAL A 9 18.97 -31.67 -4.39
CA VAL A 9 18.93 -30.69 -5.50
C VAL A 9 17.52 -30.58 -6.06
N GLY A 10 16.82 -31.69 -6.29
CA GLY A 10 15.42 -31.69 -6.75
C GLY A 10 14.48 -30.97 -5.78
N GLY A 11 14.64 -31.21 -4.47
CA GLY A 11 13.89 -30.50 -3.44
C GLY A 11 14.14 -29.00 -3.41
N LEU A 12 15.39 -28.57 -3.57
CA LEU A 12 15.75 -27.15 -3.64
C LEU A 12 15.18 -26.46 -4.88
N VAL A 13 15.23 -27.09 -6.02
CA VAL A 13 14.65 -26.56 -7.29
C VAL A 13 13.14 -26.42 -7.14
N LEU A 14 12.48 -27.41 -6.58
CA LEU A 14 11.03 -27.39 -6.38
C LEU A 14 10.64 -26.29 -5.38
N LEU A 15 11.36 -26.17 -4.27
CA LEU A 15 11.15 -25.10 -3.28
C LEU A 15 11.35 -23.71 -3.91
N PHE A 16 12.43 -23.54 -4.67
CA PHE A 16 12.70 -22.28 -5.39
C PHE A 16 11.58 -21.96 -6.38
N GLY A 17 11.10 -22.95 -7.15
CA GLY A 17 9.96 -22.79 -8.06
C GLY A 17 8.69 -22.34 -7.35
N LEU A 18 8.36 -22.98 -6.23
CA LEU A 18 7.19 -22.61 -5.41
C LEU A 18 7.30 -21.19 -4.84
N LEU A 19 8.48 -20.81 -4.33
CA LEU A 19 8.73 -19.46 -3.83
C LEU A 19 8.60 -18.42 -4.95
N ARG A 20 9.13 -18.73 -6.12
CA ARG A 20 9.04 -17.87 -7.32
C ARG A 20 7.59 -17.68 -7.78
N MET A 21 6.82 -18.78 -7.86
CA MET A 21 5.40 -18.73 -8.21
C MET A 21 4.59 -17.90 -7.20
N ARG A 22 4.87 -18.11 -5.90
CA ARG A 22 4.24 -17.33 -4.82
C ARG A 22 4.56 -15.83 -4.96
N GLN A 23 5.81 -15.49 -5.25
CA GLN A 23 6.22 -14.10 -5.46
C GLN A 23 5.54 -13.47 -6.69
N LEU A 24 5.42 -14.20 -7.80
CA LEU A 24 4.75 -13.72 -9.00
C LEU A 24 3.25 -13.51 -8.79
N ARG A 25 2.58 -14.43 -8.09
CA ARG A 25 1.17 -14.29 -7.74
C ARG A 25 0.94 -13.06 -6.85
N ASN A 26 1.80 -12.87 -5.87
CA ASN A 26 1.74 -11.73 -4.98
C ASN A 26 1.92 -10.38 -5.68
N ARG A 27 2.80 -10.34 -6.70
CA ARG A 27 2.98 -9.15 -7.52
C ARG A 27 1.72 -8.83 -8.33
N ARG A 28 1.11 -9.84 -8.95
CA ARG A 28 -0.13 -9.64 -9.73
C ARG A 28 -1.27 -9.12 -8.86
N GLU A 29 -1.48 -9.72 -7.70
CA GLU A 29 -2.52 -9.28 -6.75
C GLU A 29 -2.33 -7.81 -6.33
N LEU A 30 -1.09 -7.40 -6.05
CA LEU A 30 -0.79 -6.01 -5.72
C LEU A 30 -0.95 -5.07 -6.92
N GLU A 31 -0.61 -5.51 -8.13
CA GLU A 31 -0.81 -4.76 -9.37
C GLU A 31 -2.30 -4.51 -9.67
N GLU A 32 -3.15 -5.52 -9.49
CA GLU A 32 -4.60 -5.42 -9.66
C GLU A 32 -5.25 -4.41 -8.70
N HIS A 33 -4.68 -4.26 -7.50
CA HIS A 33 -5.11 -3.30 -6.50
C HIS A 33 -4.26 -2.02 -6.48
N SER A 34 -3.59 -1.70 -7.59
CA SER A 34 -2.76 -0.50 -7.69
C SER A 34 -3.40 0.52 -8.63
N ILE A 35 -3.10 1.80 -8.36
CA ILE A 35 -3.48 2.93 -9.20
C ILE A 35 -2.26 3.84 -9.40
N ASP A 36 -2.04 4.35 -10.60
CA ASP A 36 -1.01 5.36 -10.86
C ASP A 36 -1.50 6.77 -10.50
N ALA A 37 -0.57 7.73 -10.48
CA ALA A 37 -0.87 9.10 -10.06
C ALA A 37 -1.84 9.82 -11.01
N ASP A 38 -1.76 9.56 -12.32
CA ASP A 38 -2.65 10.18 -13.31
C ASP A 38 -4.08 9.65 -13.15
N SER A 39 -4.22 8.33 -13.02
CA SER A 39 -5.52 7.68 -12.78
C SER A 39 -6.13 8.08 -11.44
N LEU A 40 -5.30 8.25 -10.40
CA LEU A 40 -5.79 8.77 -9.11
C LEU A 40 -6.30 10.21 -9.26
N ARG A 41 -5.57 11.06 -9.98
CA ARG A 41 -5.97 12.44 -10.24
C ARG A 41 -7.33 12.50 -10.93
N GLU A 42 -7.51 11.74 -12.01
CA GLU A 42 -8.79 11.63 -12.72
C GLU A 42 -9.92 11.12 -11.81
N LEU A 43 -9.62 10.13 -10.97
CA LEU A 43 -10.58 9.55 -10.06
C LEU A 43 -11.06 10.58 -9.02
N MET A 44 -10.13 11.38 -8.48
CA MET A 44 -10.46 12.47 -7.54
C MET A 44 -11.30 13.58 -8.19
N GLU A 45 -11.06 13.87 -9.46
CA GLU A 45 -11.85 14.87 -10.22
C GLU A 45 -13.27 14.39 -10.55
N LYS A 46 -13.44 13.10 -10.80
CA LYS A 46 -14.72 12.47 -11.13
C LYS A 46 -15.56 12.09 -9.91
N ASN A 47 -14.90 11.78 -8.81
CA ASN A 47 -15.54 11.25 -7.61
C ASN A 47 -15.04 11.97 -6.35
N ALA A 48 -15.84 12.95 -5.90
CA ALA A 48 -15.54 13.69 -4.67
C ALA A 48 -15.64 12.82 -3.38
N ASP A 49 -16.20 11.62 -3.48
CA ASP A 49 -16.46 10.73 -2.34
C ASP A 49 -15.34 9.68 -2.11
N ILE A 50 -14.23 9.79 -2.86
CA ILE A 50 -13.08 8.89 -2.67
C ILE A 50 -12.43 9.12 -1.30
N LEU A 51 -12.08 8.03 -0.63
CA LEU A 51 -11.32 8.07 0.60
C LEU A 51 -9.82 7.94 0.29
N LEU A 52 -9.05 8.93 0.68
CA LEU A 52 -7.60 8.92 0.48
C LEU A 52 -6.90 8.86 1.84
N PHE A 53 -6.00 7.89 2.03
CA PHE A 53 -5.32 7.65 3.29
C PHE A 53 -3.80 7.72 3.14
N ASP A 54 -3.19 8.54 3.99
CA ASP A 54 -1.75 8.59 4.18
C ASP A 54 -1.35 7.63 5.30
N VAL A 55 -0.68 6.52 4.93
CA VAL A 55 -0.24 5.48 5.86
C VAL A 55 1.26 5.49 6.11
N ARG A 56 1.93 6.62 5.88
CA ARG A 56 3.36 6.76 6.15
C ARG A 56 3.68 6.59 7.63
N GLN A 57 4.90 6.16 7.93
CA GLN A 57 5.41 6.15 9.30
C GLN A 57 5.49 7.59 9.85
N PRO A 58 5.37 7.81 11.17
CA PRO A 58 5.46 9.15 11.76
C PRO A 58 6.74 9.89 11.40
N LEU A 59 7.89 9.19 11.35
CA LEU A 59 9.17 9.77 10.97
C LEU A 59 9.21 10.22 9.50
N ASP A 60 8.57 9.48 8.60
CA ASP A 60 8.48 9.87 7.19
C ASP A 60 7.63 11.13 7.02
N LEU A 61 6.53 11.24 7.79
CA LEU A 61 5.69 12.42 7.79
C LEU A 61 6.42 13.64 8.37
N LEU A 62 7.27 13.44 9.38
CA LEU A 62 8.10 14.51 9.95
C LEU A 62 9.13 15.03 8.93
N ALA A 63 9.76 14.11 8.19
CA ALA A 63 10.74 14.46 7.15
C ALA A 63 10.09 15.15 5.93
N HIS A 64 8.87 14.75 5.58
CA HIS A 64 8.11 15.25 4.44
C HIS A 64 6.68 15.55 4.86
N SER A 65 6.45 16.76 5.41
CA SER A 65 5.15 17.17 5.96
C SER A 65 4.07 17.49 4.91
N GLU A 66 4.34 17.21 3.64
CA GLU A 66 3.39 17.40 2.55
C GLU A 66 2.48 16.17 2.41
N ILE A 67 1.20 16.38 2.12
CA ILE A 67 0.21 15.34 1.86
C ILE A 67 -0.55 15.64 0.56
N ILE A 68 -1.16 14.63 -0.02
CA ILE A 68 -2.10 14.81 -1.14
C ILE A 68 -3.35 15.50 -0.59
N PRO A 69 -3.88 16.55 -1.25
CA PRO A 69 -5.05 17.29 -0.78
C PRO A 69 -6.24 16.36 -0.48
N GLY A 70 -6.87 16.58 0.67
CA GLY A 70 -7.99 15.77 1.13
C GLY A 70 -7.63 14.42 1.73
N ALA A 71 -6.35 14.06 1.81
CA ALA A 71 -5.92 12.83 2.44
C ALA A 71 -6.09 12.88 3.96
N LYS A 72 -6.55 11.77 4.53
CA LYS A 72 -6.61 11.56 5.98
C LYS A 72 -5.42 10.75 6.44
N ARG A 73 -4.80 11.21 7.53
CA ARG A 73 -3.73 10.44 8.16
C ARG A 73 -4.28 9.17 8.79
N LEU A 74 -3.67 8.04 8.50
CA LEU A 74 -3.99 6.75 9.08
C LEU A 74 -2.69 6.00 9.40
N PRO A 75 -2.20 6.04 10.64
CA PRO A 75 -0.99 5.34 11.04
C PRO A 75 -1.05 3.85 10.68
N PRO A 76 0.05 3.22 10.25
CA PRO A 76 0.06 1.81 9.81
C PRO A 76 -0.53 0.84 10.83
N LYS A 77 -0.36 1.09 12.12
CA LYS A 77 -0.96 0.27 13.19
C LYS A 77 -2.48 0.39 13.23
N GLU A 78 -3.03 1.58 12.96
CA GLU A 78 -4.47 1.81 12.96
C GLU A 78 -5.16 1.18 11.74
N VAL A 79 -4.45 1.03 10.61
CA VAL A 79 -4.98 0.31 9.44
C VAL A 79 -5.38 -1.13 9.77
N LEU A 80 -4.76 -1.69 10.82
CA LEU A 80 -5.06 -3.05 11.28
C LEU A 80 -6.36 -3.13 12.09
N HIS A 81 -6.96 -2.01 12.48
CA HIS A 81 -8.23 -1.94 13.20
C HIS A 81 -9.39 -1.72 12.23
N GLU A 82 -10.43 -2.53 12.34
CA GLU A 82 -11.56 -2.59 11.40
C GLU A 82 -12.30 -1.24 11.23
N ALA A 83 -12.37 -0.44 12.29
CA ALA A 83 -13.10 0.83 12.28
C ALA A 83 -12.43 1.95 11.47
N SER A 84 -11.13 1.84 11.20
CA SER A 84 -10.33 2.95 10.66
C SER A 84 -10.54 3.17 9.16
N LEU A 85 -11.00 2.16 8.43
CA LEU A 85 -11.18 2.18 6.97
C LEU A 85 -12.67 2.22 6.55
N SER A 86 -13.59 2.47 7.46
CA SER A 86 -15.02 2.54 7.15
C SER A 86 -15.39 3.82 6.36
N PRO A 87 -16.34 3.77 5.44
CA PRO A 87 -17.18 2.63 5.01
C PRO A 87 -16.53 1.74 3.96
N LYS A 88 -16.77 0.44 4.04
CA LYS A 88 -16.15 -0.62 3.21
C LYS A 88 -16.54 -0.56 1.73
N GLU A 89 -17.66 0.05 1.42
CA GLU A 89 -18.21 0.17 0.07
C GLU A 89 -17.62 1.34 -0.71
N LYS A 90 -16.96 2.30 -0.03
CA LYS A 90 -16.35 3.45 -0.68
C LYS A 90 -15.02 3.09 -1.32
N GLU A 91 -14.78 3.69 -2.47
CA GLU A 91 -13.50 3.59 -3.14
C GLU A 91 -12.43 4.27 -2.28
N SER A 92 -11.40 3.51 -1.94
CA SER A 92 -10.35 3.96 -1.02
C SER A 92 -8.98 3.81 -1.67
N VAL A 93 -8.17 4.84 -1.58
CA VAL A 93 -6.77 4.79 -2.03
C VAL A 93 -5.84 5.06 -0.85
N ILE A 94 -4.83 4.22 -0.74
CA ILE A 94 -3.81 4.29 0.30
C ILE A 94 -2.48 4.65 -0.36
N TYR A 95 -1.70 5.53 0.26
CA TYR A 95 -0.34 5.82 -0.18
C TYR A 95 0.64 5.92 0.98
N CYS A 96 1.89 5.60 0.69
CA CYS A 96 3.04 5.75 1.59
C CYS A 96 4.24 6.31 0.82
N THR A 97 5.34 6.59 1.50
CA THR A 97 6.65 6.88 0.88
C THR A 97 7.42 5.60 0.56
N CYS A 98 7.15 4.53 1.31
CA CYS A 98 7.89 3.29 1.16
C CYS A 98 7.42 2.50 -0.07
N VAL A 99 8.33 2.31 -1.01
CA VAL A 99 8.23 1.34 -2.09
C VAL A 99 8.34 -0.11 -1.58
N SER A 100 8.33 -0.30 -0.26
CA SER A 100 8.39 -1.61 0.38
C SER A 100 7.09 -2.38 0.10
N GLN A 101 7.13 -3.22 -0.90
CA GLN A 101 6.02 -4.10 -1.30
C GLN A 101 5.49 -4.96 -0.15
N SER A 102 6.27 -5.20 0.88
CA SER A 102 5.89 -5.99 2.05
C SER A 102 4.83 -5.28 2.91
N THR A 103 4.99 -3.99 3.20
CA THR A 103 4.03 -3.22 4.00
C THR A 103 2.71 -3.04 3.23
N SER A 104 2.77 -2.64 1.96
CA SER A 104 1.59 -2.49 1.10
C SER A 104 0.80 -3.79 1.01
N ARG A 105 1.51 -4.91 0.88
CA ARG A 105 0.89 -6.23 0.83
C ARG A 105 0.21 -6.61 2.15
N MET A 106 0.86 -6.40 3.28
CA MET A 106 0.28 -6.69 4.59
C MET A 106 -1.02 -5.89 4.80
N ILE A 107 -1.02 -4.62 4.40
CA ILE A 107 -2.20 -3.76 4.46
C ILE A 107 -3.29 -4.28 3.54
N LEU A 108 -2.96 -4.65 2.28
CA LEU A 108 -3.91 -5.21 1.33
C LEU A 108 -4.53 -6.51 1.83
N GLU A 109 -3.72 -7.47 2.25
CA GLU A 109 -4.21 -8.74 2.79
C GLU A 109 -5.16 -8.53 3.99
N ARG A 110 -4.84 -7.57 4.84
CA ARG A 110 -5.70 -7.25 5.98
C ARG A 110 -7.00 -6.60 5.55
N ALA A 111 -6.94 -5.63 4.63
CA ALA A 111 -8.11 -4.96 4.10
C ALA A 111 -9.07 -5.93 3.40
N LEU A 112 -8.54 -6.83 2.57
CA LEU A 112 -9.34 -7.88 1.90
C LEU A 112 -10.00 -8.82 2.90
N LYS A 113 -9.29 -9.23 3.96
CA LYS A 113 -9.88 -10.04 5.06
C LYS A 113 -11.02 -9.32 5.80
N LEU A 114 -11.00 -8.00 5.82
CA LEU A 114 -12.04 -7.16 6.40
C LEU A 114 -13.14 -6.77 5.40
N ASN A 115 -13.14 -7.40 4.22
CA ASN A 115 -14.08 -7.16 3.11
C ASN A 115 -14.01 -5.76 2.48
N PHE A 116 -12.85 -5.11 2.51
CA PHE A 116 -12.58 -3.90 1.73
C PHE A 116 -12.17 -4.27 0.31
N THR A 117 -13.13 -4.42 -0.59
CA THR A 117 -12.87 -4.86 -1.97
C THR A 117 -12.48 -3.73 -2.93
N LYS A 118 -12.81 -2.48 -2.57
CA LYS A 118 -12.55 -1.29 -3.38
C LYS A 118 -11.32 -0.50 -2.90
N ILE A 119 -10.31 -1.20 -2.40
CA ILE A 119 -9.08 -0.58 -1.93
C ILE A 119 -7.99 -0.66 -2.99
N LYS A 120 -7.30 0.44 -3.21
CA LYS A 120 -6.17 0.55 -4.14
C LYS A 120 -4.96 1.19 -3.47
N PHE A 121 -3.78 0.94 -4.02
CA PHE A 121 -2.52 1.54 -3.59
C PHE A 121 -1.97 2.46 -4.67
N LEU A 122 -1.54 3.65 -4.28
CA LEU A 122 -0.88 4.56 -5.18
C LEU A 122 0.53 4.05 -5.50
N LYS A 123 0.78 3.70 -6.77
CA LYS A 123 2.10 3.28 -7.25
C LYS A 123 3.10 4.42 -7.06
N GLY A 124 4.22 4.13 -6.40
CA GLY A 124 5.25 5.12 -6.11
C GLY A 124 4.87 6.16 -5.05
N GLY A 125 3.70 6.03 -4.43
CA GLY A 125 3.27 6.85 -3.31
C GLY A 125 3.28 8.36 -3.55
N LEU A 126 3.56 9.14 -2.51
CA LEU A 126 3.60 10.60 -2.59
C LEU A 126 4.65 11.11 -3.60
N ASP A 127 5.78 10.41 -3.74
CA ASP A 127 6.84 10.83 -4.65
C ASP A 127 6.39 10.76 -6.11
N ALA A 128 5.66 9.72 -6.51
CA ALA A 128 5.10 9.62 -7.85
C ALA A 128 4.06 10.71 -8.14
N TRP A 129 3.25 11.07 -7.14
CA TRP A 129 2.30 12.18 -7.23
C TRP A 129 3.01 13.52 -7.45
N LYS A 130 4.05 13.79 -6.65
CA LYS A 130 4.88 15.01 -6.77
C LYS A 130 5.66 15.08 -8.08
N ALA A 131 6.17 13.94 -8.56
CA ALA A 131 6.90 13.85 -9.83
C ALA A 131 6.04 14.25 -11.04
N LYS A 132 4.70 14.10 -10.94
CA LYS A 132 3.74 14.58 -11.94
C LYS A 132 3.40 16.06 -11.81
N GLY A 133 3.94 16.76 -10.81
CA GLY A 133 3.64 18.18 -10.55
C GLY A 133 2.25 18.41 -9.96
N TYR A 134 1.61 17.38 -9.41
CA TYR A 134 0.28 17.52 -8.82
C TYR A 134 0.34 18.22 -7.46
N PRO A 135 -0.75 18.92 -7.07
CA PRO A 135 -0.76 19.73 -5.86
C PRO A 135 -0.58 18.88 -4.60
N VAL A 136 0.12 19.45 -3.65
CA VAL A 136 0.26 18.92 -2.28
C VAL A 136 -0.10 20.01 -1.29
N GLU A 137 -0.53 19.63 -0.09
CA GLU A 137 -0.77 20.55 1.01
C GLU A 137 0.08 20.18 2.22
N ARG A 138 0.28 21.11 3.13
CA ARG A 138 1.05 20.87 4.33
C ARG A 138 0.19 20.21 5.38
N TYR A 139 0.67 19.11 5.96
CA TYR A 139 0.04 18.48 7.10
C TYR A 139 0.27 19.31 8.36
N THR A 140 -0.79 19.80 8.97
CA THR A 140 -0.74 20.68 10.15
C THR A 140 -1.34 20.09 11.40
N THR A 141 -1.98 18.91 11.30
CA THR A 141 -2.59 18.25 12.45
C THR A 141 -1.51 17.67 13.35
N PRO A 142 -1.57 17.88 14.66
CA PRO A 142 -0.64 17.24 15.60
C PRO A 142 -0.69 15.72 15.52
N PHE A 143 0.46 15.06 15.62
CA PHE A 143 0.58 13.60 15.67
C PHE A 143 1.66 13.18 16.68
N HIS A 144 1.51 11.99 17.24
CA HIS A 144 2.47 11.43 18.18
C HIS A 144 3.46 10.51 17.48
N LEU A 145 4.73 10.58 17.88
CA LEU A 145 5.79 9.70 17.36
C LEU A 145 5.68 8.28 17.91
N ASP A 146 5.02 8.11 19.05
CA ASP A 146 4.87 6.82 19.76
C ASP A 146 3.91 5.84 19.08
N THR A 147 3.25 6.25 18.01
CA THR A 147 2.37 5.40 17.20
C THR A 147 3.12 4.56 16.15
N ALA A 148 4.44 4.48 16.29
CA ALA A 148 5.30 3.67 15.43
C ALA A 148 5.38 2.19 15.87
#